data_2cef3fd4952a61ee8b4e7b597743f893
#
_entry.id   2cef3fd4952a61ee8b4e7b597743f893
#
_cell.length_a   1.000
_cell.length_b   1.000
_cell.length_c   1.000
_cell.angle_alpha   90.00
_cell.angle_beta   90.00
_cell.angle_gamma   90.00
#
_symmetry.space_group_name_H-M   'P 1'
#
loop_
_entity.id
_entity.type
_entity.pdbx_description
1 polymer ?
#
loop_
_entity_poly.entity_id
_entity_poly.type
_entity_poly.pdbx_seq_one_letter_code
_entity_poly.pdbx_strand_id
1 'polypeptide(L)'
;MFQIKARREVILSTGTIGSPQLLLLSGIGEREHLENLGIPVIHHLPGVGYNLQDHAGSYGLTWTTKGIGYAYNPFLYTADPRTYWNWKLFNTGKMSMG
;
A
#
# COMPACT_ATOMS: atom_id res chain seq x y z
N MET A 1 -9.96 3.13 -30.35
CA MET A 1 -8.81 3.27 -29.45
C MET A 1 -8.15 4.61 -29.76
N PHE A 2 -8.02 5.51 -28.78
CA PHE A 2 -7.41 6.83 -29.01
C PHE A 2 -5.91 6.75 -28.68
N GLN A 3 -5.07 7.24 -29.57
CA GLN A 3 -3.64 7.39 -29.35
C GLN A 3 -3.31 8.85 -29.10
N ILE A 4 -2.64 9.13 -27.99
CA ILE A 4 -2.18 10.47 -27.61
C ILE A 4 -0.66 10.46 -27.59
N LYS A 5 -0.03 11.40 -28.30
CA LYS A 5 1.42 11.55 -28.34
C LYS A 5 1.87 12.58 -27.32
N ALA A 6 2.65 12.18 -26.32
CA ALA A 6 3.30 13.12 -25.42
C ALA A 6 4.46 13.83 -26.13
N ARG A 7 4.60 15.15 -25.91
CA ARG A 7 5.69 15.94 -26.51
C ARG A 7 6.99 15.90 -25.70
N ARG A 8 6.94 15.58 -24.42
CA ARG A 8 8.10 15.53 -23.53
C ARG A 8 8.20 14.17 -22.82
N GLU A 9 7.26 13.88 -21.93
CA GLU A 9 7.30 12.70 -21.06
C GLU A 9 5.90 12.25 -20.68
N VAL A 10 5.81 11.05 -20.15
CA VAL A 10 4.61 10.49 -19.51
C VAL A 10 4.96 10.23 -18.05
N ILE A 11 4.19 10.82 -17.14
CA ILE A 11 4.41 10.67 -15.70
C ILE A 11 3.47 9.61 -15.15
N LEU A 12 4.04 8.56 -14.53
CA LEU A 12 3.28 7.51 -13.84
C LEU A 12 3.27 7.79 -12.35
N SER A 13 2.08 8.02 -11.78
CA SER A 13 1.86 8.26 -10.35
C SER A 13 0.57 7.62 -9.87
N THR A 14 0.36 6.35 -10.23
CA THR A 14 -0.88 5.60 -9.96
C THR A 14 -0.81 4.76 -8.68
N GLY A 15 0.17 5.03 -7.83
CA GLY A 15 0.36 4.35 -6.55
C GLY A 15 1.14 3.04 -6.67
N THR A 16 1.31 2.38 -5.53
CA THR A 16 2.20 1.22 -5.35
C THR A 16 1.83 0.02 -6.24
N ILE A 17 0.56 -0.18 -6.50
CA ILE A 17 0.06 -1.27 -7.36
C ILE A 17 -0.07 -0.80 -8.80
N GLY A 18 -0.67 0.37 -9.02
CA GLY A 18 -1.00 0.83 -10.37
C GLY A 18 0.22 1.20 -11.21
N SER A 19 1.26 1.78 -10.62
CA SER A 19 2.47 2.16 -11.37
C SER A 19 3.23 0.94 -11.91
N PRO A 20 3.52 -0.10 -11.10
CA PRO A 20 4.11 -1.34 -11.61
C PRO A 20 3.22 -2.03 -12.65
N GLN A 21 1.91 -2.07 -12.43
CA GLN A 21 0.99 -2.67 -13.40
C GLN A 21 1.07 -1.99 -14.78
N LEU A 22 1.07 -0.66 -14.83
CA LEU A 22 1.20 0.06 -16.09
C LEU A 22 2.55 -0.17 -16.77
N LEU A 23 3.64 -0.27 -15.99
CA LEU A 23 4.95 -0.59 -16.53
C LEU A 23 4.98 -2.00 -17.14
N LEU A 24 4.48 -2.99 -16.42
CA LEU A 24 4.41 -4.38 -16.90
C LEU A 24 3.55 -4.48 -18.18
N LEU A 25 2.38 -3.87 -18.20
CA LEU A 25 1.51 -3.83 -19.38
C LEU A 25 2.17 -3.09 -20.57
N SER A 26 3.10 -2.20 -20.28
CA SER A 26 3.88 -1.48 -21.28
C SER A 26 5.13 -2.24 -21.73
N GLY A 27 5.34 -3.49 -21.29
CA GLY A 27 6.49 -4.30 -21.64
C GLY A 27 7.77 -3.97 -20.87
N ILE A 28 7.64 -3.30 -19.72
CA ILE A 28 8.79 -2.96 -18.85
C ILE A 28 8.68 -3.80 -17.56
N GLY A 29 9.56 -4.77 -17.38
CA GLY A 29 9.52 -5.70 -16.26
C GLY A 29 10.46 -6.88 -16.44
N GLU A 30 10.24 -7.91 -15.63
CA GLU A 30 10.99 -9.15 -15.77
C GLU A 30 10.63 -9.87 -17.09
N ARG A 31 11.65 -10.22 -17.85
CA ARG A 31 11.49 -10.80 -19.19
C ARG A 31 10.63 -12.07 -19.19
N GLU A 32 11.00 -13.04 -18.37
CA GLU A 32 10.33 -14.33 -18.34
C GLU A 32 8.85 -14.18 -17.95
N HIS A 33 8.57 -13.34 -16.99
CA HIS A 33 7.20 -13.03 -16.57
C HIS A 33 6.36 -12.41 -17.70
N LEU A 34 6.92 -11.43 -18.41
CA LEU A 34 6.24 -10.77 -19.53
C LEU A 34 6.02 -11.70 -20.70
N GLU A 35 7.03 -12.51 -21.07
CA GLU A 35 6.94 -13.48 -22.16
C GLU A 35 5.87 -14.55 -21.86
N ASN A 36 5.81 -15.05 -20.63
CA ASN A 36 4.78 -16.01 -20.20
C ASN A 36 3.35 -15.43 -20.30
N LEU A 37 3.19 -14.13 -20.19
CA LEU A 37 1.92 -13.42 -20.37
C LEU A 37 1.66 -12.99 -21.83
N GLY A 38 2.57 -13.28 -22.75
CA GLY A 38 2.46 -12.86 -24.14
C GLY A 38 2.63 -11.36 -24.35
N ILE A 39 3.28 -10.66 -23.41
CA ILE A 39 3.54 -9.22 -23.51
C ILE A 39 4.92 -9.01 -24.12
N PRO A 40 5.04 -8.25 -25.22
CA PRO A 40 6.32 -7.94 -25.83
C PRO A 40 7.24 -7.19 -24.86
N VAL A 41 8.45 -7.70 -24.65
CA VAL A 41 9.43 -7.08 -23.74
C VAL A 41 10.08 -5.89 -24.43
N ILE A 42 9.83 -4.69 -23.94
CA ILE A 42 10.48 -3.46 -24.38
C ILE A 42 11.75 -3.23 -23.58
N HIS A 43 11.68 -3.40 -22.26
CA HIS A 43 12.84 -3.22 -21.39
C HIS A 43 12.80 -4.21 -20.23
N HIS A 44 13.88 -4.98 -20.06
CA HIS A 44 14.04 -5.89 -18.93
C HIS A 44 14.40 -5.12 -17.68
N LEU A 45 13.46 -5.06 -16.72
CA LEU A 45 13.62 -4.41 -15.43
C LEU A 45 13.05 -5.28 -14.32
N PRO A 46 13.81 -6.22 -13.75
CA PRO A 46 13.30 -7.26 -12.86
C PRO A 46 12.76 -6.73 -11.53
N GLY A 47 13.11 -5.50 -11.14
CA GLY A 47 12.61 -4.89 -9.91
C GLY A 47 11.16 -4.38 -9.97
N VAL A 48 10.54 -4.33 -11.16
CA VAL A 48 9.17 -3.81 -11.30
C VAL A 48 8.16 -4.75 -10.66
N GLY A 49 7.43 -4.24 -9.67
CA GLY A 49 6.42 -4.99 -8.92
C GLY A 49 6.97 -5.89 -7.81
N TYR A 50 8.28 -5.97 -7.64
CA TYR A 50 8.91 -6.73 -6.57
C TYR A 50 9.01 -5.93 -5.27
N ASN A 51 9.25 -6.67 -4.18
CA ASN A 51 9.45 -6.12 -2.82
C ASN A 51 8.29 -5.25 -2.33
N LEU A 52 7.06 -5.59 -2.73
CA LEU A 52 5.86 -4.99 -2.14
C LEU A 52 5.77 -5.39 -0.67
N GLN A 53 5.69 -4.40 0.20
CA GLN A 53 5.54 -4.60 1.64
C GLN A 53 4.26 -3.92 2.10
N ASP A 54 3.49 -4.64 2.92
CA ASP A 54 2.27 -4.12 3.52
C ASP A 54 2.12 -4.67 4.94
N HIS A 55 1.35 -3.97 5.75
CA HIS A 55 1.03 -4.43 7.10
C HIS A 55 0.03 -5.58 7.02
N ALA A 56 0.42 -6.75 7.54
CA ALA A 56 -0.50 -7.86 7.67
C ALA A 56 -1.56 -7.55 8.73
N GLY A 57 -2.81 -7.60 8.36
CA GLY A 57 -3.95 -7.38 9.25
C GLY A 57 -4.96 -8.52 9.15
N SER A 58 -5.51 -8.92 10.28
CA SER A 58 -6.65 -9.84 10.33
C SER A 58 -7.90 -9.08 10.73
N TYR A 59 -8.82 -8.93 9.79
CA TYR A 59 -10.11 -8.31 10.05
C TYR A 59 -11.13 -9.37 10.50
N GLY A 60 -11.90 -9.07 11.56
CA GLY A 60 -12.99 -9.93 12.03
C GLY A 60 -12.62 -10.94 13.11
N LEU A 61 -11.39 -10.91 13.64
CA LEU A 61 -11.06 -11.65 14.85
C LEU A 61 -11.55 -10.88 16.08
N THR A 62 -12.62 -11.38 16.69
CA THR A 62 -13.18 -10.86 17.93
C THR A 62 -12.88 -11.84 19.07
N TRP A 63 -12.27 -11.34 20.12
CA TRP A 63 -11.99 -12.10 21.33
C TRP A 63 -12.92 -11.64 22.43
N THR A 64 -13.68 -12.55 23.02
CA THR A 64 -14.49 -12.27 24.21
C THR A 64 -13.71 -12.68 25.45
N THR A 65 -13.44 -11.72 26.34
CA THR A 65 -12.80 -12.01 27.63
C THR A 65 -13.84 -11.90 28.74
N LYS A 66 -13.79 -12.84 29.71
CA LYS A 66 -14.54 -12.71 30.96
C LYS A 66 -13.73 -11.81 31.90
N GLY A 67 -14.18 -10.57 32.11
CA GLY A 67 -13.52 -9.60 32.97
C GLY A 67 -13.48 -8.19 32.38
N ILE A 68 -12.71 -7.30 33.01
CA ILE A 68 -12.51 -5.93 32.50
C ILE A 68 -11.59 -6.01 31.28
N GLY A 69 -12.18 -6.22 30.11
CA GLY A 69 -11.48 -6.22 28.84
C GLY A 69 -11.42 -4.80 28.27
N TYR A 70 -10.28 -4.42 27.76
CA TYR A 70 -10.18 -3.24 26.92
C TYR A 70 -10.72 -3.58 25.52
N ALA A 71 -11.98 -3.22 25.26
CA ALA A 71 -12.48 -3.27 23.89
C ALA A 71 -11.75 -2.23 23.06
N TYR A 72 -11.11 -2.65 21.99
CA TYR A 72 -10.55 -1.74 21.00
C TYR A 72 -11.70 -1.09 20.24
N ASN A 73 -12.02 0.16 20.56
CA ASN A 73 -12.93 0.97 19.81
C ASN A 73 -12.15 2.14 19.21
N PRO A 74 -11.87 2.12 17.90
CA PRO A 74 -11.07 3.16 17.24
C PRO A 74 -11.70 4.56 17.41
N PHE A 75 -13.03 4.66 17.47
CA PHE A 75 -13.71 5.93 17.69
C PHE A 75 -13.50 6.51 19.09
N LEU A 76 -13.36 5.69 20.12
CA LEU A 76 -13.06 6.15 21.47
C LEU A 76 -11.62 6.65 21.64
N TYR A 77 -10.69 6.15 20.83
CA TYR A 77 -9.30 6.58 20.89
C TYR A 77 -9.04 7.90 20.19
N THR A 78 -9.75 8.16 19.10
CA THR A 78 -9.66 9.44 18.37
C THR A 78 -10.46 10.56 19.07
N ALA A 79 -11.46 10.21 19.86
CA ALA A 79 -12.30 11.16 20.58
C ALA A 79 -11.72 11.65 21.93
N ASP A 80 -10.67 10.99 22.45
CA ASP A 80 -9.99 11.43 23.68
C ASP A 80 -8.86 12.41 23.35
N PRO A 81 -8.99 13.71 23.68
CA PRO A 81 -7.97 14.71 23.43
C PRO A 81 -6.60 14.36 24.05
N ARG A 82 -6.57 13.64 25.18
CA ARG A 82 -5.32 13.23 25.85
C ARG A 82 -4.54 12.26 25.00
N THR A 83 -5.20 11.34 24.33
CA THR A 83 -4.56 10.37 23.42
C THR A 83 -3.88 11.09 22.25
N TYR A 84 -4.55 12.08 21.66
CA TYR A 84 -4.01 12.90 20.59
C TYR A 84 -2.80 13.73 21.04
N TRP A 85 -2.89 14.42 22.19
CA TRP A 85 -1.80 15.25 22.69
C TRP A 85 -0.58 14.44 23.14
N ASN A 86 -0.78 13.27 23.76
CA ASN A 86 0.30 12.39 24.14
C ASN A 86 1.06 11.87 22.92
N TRP A 87 0.35 11.52 21.84
CA TRP A 87 0.99 11.15 20.60
C TRP A 87 1.75 12.31 19.98
N LYS A 88 1.13 13.48 19.87
CA LYS A 88 1.70 14.63 19.18
C LYS A 88 2.90 15.24 19.87
N LEU A 89 2.90 15.29 21.20
CA LEU A 89 3.95 15.95 21.99
C LEU A 89 5.05 14.98 22.43
N PHE A 90 4.72 13.75 22.69
CA PHE A 90 5.64 12.79 23.32
C PHE A 90 5.85 11.54 22.48
N ASN A 91 5.16 11.41 21.36
CA ASN A 91 5.15 10.21 20.52
C ASN A 91 4.88 8.92 21.31
N THR A 92 4.00 9.02 22.30
CA THR A 92 3.63 7.93 23.20
C THR A 92 2.14 7.67 23.18
N GLY A 93 1.74 6.50 23.67
CA GLY A 93 0.33 6.11 23.75
C GLY A 93 -0.13 5.28 22.55
N LYS A 94 -1.44 5.05 22.50
CA LYS A 94 -2.05 4.08 21.58
C LYS A 94 -1.98 4.46 20.11
N MET A 95 -1.76 5.74 19.78
CA MET A 95 -1.61 6.23 18.40
C MET A 95 -0.16 6.15 17.90
N SER A 96 0.81 5.83 18.77
CA SER A 96 2.22 5.67 18.38
C SER A 96 2.59 4.25 17.94
N MET A 97 1.62 3.35 17.95
CA MET A 97 1.81 1.97 17.47
C MET A 97 1.45 1.92 15.98
N GLY A 98 2.44 2.19 15.15
CA GLY A 98 2.41 2.06 13.70
C GLY A 98 3.41 1.04 13.23
#